data_fc8be43b830a5ff01386ad72484b9548
#
_entry.id   fc8be43b830a5ff01386ad72484b9548
#
_cell.length_a   1.000
_cell.length_b   1.000
_cell.length_c   1.000
_cell.angle_alpha   90.00
_cell.angle_beta   90.00
_cell.angle_gamma   90.00
#
_symmetry.space_group_name_H-M   'P 1'
#
loop_
_entity.id
_entity.type
_entity.pdbx_description
1 polymer ?
#
loop_
_entity_poly.entity_id
_entity_poly.type
_entity_poly.pdbx_seq_one_letter_code
_entity_poly.pdbx_strand_id
1 'polypeptide(L)'
;MPGFPDEADLAIRVMAMPADTNAAGDIFGGWLMSQVDIAGSIIARRRAQGRTVTVAVDSFQFKKPVFVGDLISCYAHITRVGKTSMTVHVRAFAERHGQSHEQIQVTEADLTYVAVDEQRRSRKIPAEV
;
A
#
# COMPACT_ATOMS: atom_id res chain seq x y z
N MET A 1 -1.73 20.42 -1.91
CA MET A 1 -0.28 20.72 -2.01
C MET A 1 0.34 19.84 -3.08
N PRO A 2 1.20 20.38 -3.91
CA PRO A 2 1.93 19.55 -4.88
C PRO A 2 2.71 18.44 -4.16
N GLY A 3 2.68 17.25 -4.69
CA GLY A 3 3.37 16.09 -4.13
C GLY A 3 2.61 15.31 -3.07
N PHE A 4 1.52 15.87 -2.54
CA PHE A 4 0.67 15.12 -1.61
C PHE A 4 -0.37 14.31 -2.37
N PRO A 5 -0.68 13.11 -1.90
CA PRO A 5 -1.70 12.28 -2.54
C PRO A 5 -3.09 12.87 -2.32
N ASP A 6 -3.99 12.54 -3.23
CA ASP A 6 -5.39 12.87 -3.10
C ASP A 6 -5.99 12.02 -1.97
N GLU A 7 -6.74 12.62 -1.06
CA GLU A 7 -7.41 11.92 0.03
C GLU A 7 -8.37 10.83 -0.51
N ALA A 8 -8.87 11.00 -1.72
CA ALA A 8 -9.70 9.99 -2.37
C ALA A 8 -8.94 8.67 -2.63
N ASP A 9 -7.60 8.73 -2.69
CA ASP A 9 -6.76 7.55 -2.89
C ASP A 9 -6.38 6.86 -1.58
N LEU A 10 -6.83 7.37 -0.44
CA LEU A 10 -6.53 6.76 0.86
C LEU A 10 -7.15 5.36 0.92
N ALA A 11 -6.30 4.34 1.08
CA ALA A 11 -6.74 2.95 1.15
C ALA A 11 -6.80 2.46 2.59
N ILE A 12 -5.77 2.73 3.38
CA ILE A 12 -5.72 2.36 4.80
C ILE A 12 -5.04 3.44 5.62
N ARG A 13 -5.40 3.48 6.90
CA ARG A 13 -4.73 4.31 7.89
C ARG A 13 -4.61 3.46 9.15
N VAL A 14 -3.39 3.30 9.67
CA VAL A 14 -3.10 2.38 10.77
C VAL A 14 -2.02 2.97 11.67
N MET A 15 -2.11 2.69 12.96
CA MET A 15 -1.09 3.14 13.91
C MET A 15 -0.04 2.05 14.11
N ALA A 16 1.24 2.44 14.06
CA ALA A 16 2.34 1.54 14.35
C ALA A 16 2.42 1.29 15.86
N MET A 17 2.40 0.02 16.26
CA MET A 17 2.28 -0.40 17.66
C MET A 17 3.59 -1.01 18.15
N PRO A 18 3.79 -1.10 19.50
CA PRO A 18 4.98 -1.72 20.05
C PRO A 18 5.24 -3.15 19.56
N ALA A 19 4.18 -3.93 19.31
CA ALA A 19 4.31 -5.30 18.79
C ALA A 19 4.92 -5.35 17.38
N ASP A 20 5.00 -4.23 16.69
CA ASP A 20 5.48 -4.15 15.31
C ASP A 20 6.97 -3.77 15.24
N THR A 21 7.64 -3.71 16.39
CA THR A 21 9.04 -3.29 16.46
C THR A 21 10.02 -4.46 16.32
N ASN A 22 11.21 -4.15 15.82
CA ASN A 22 12.34 -5.07 15.83
C ASN A 22 13.11 -4.95 17.17
N ALA A 23 14.19 -5.72 17.30
CA ALA A 23 14.97 -5.75 18.52
C ALA A 23 15.62 -4.39 18.87
N ALA A 24 15.82 -3.53 17.88
CA ALA A 24 16.39 -2.18 18.09
C ALA A 24 15.34 -1.13 18.46
N GLY A 25 14.05 -1.50 18.47
CA GLY A 25 12.97 -0.58 18.81
C GLY A 25 12.37 0.19 17.63
N ASP A 26 12.81 -0.10 16.42
CA ASP A 26 12.25 0.49 15.22
C ASP A 26 11.14 -0.40 14.64
N ILE A 27 10.21 0.19 13.94
CA ILE A 27 9.17 -0.60 13.25
C ILE A 27 9.83 -1.43 12.14
N PHE A 28 9.46 -2.71 12.07
CA PHE A 28 9.96 -3.59 11.00
C PHE A 28 9.63 -3.05 9.62
N GLY A 29 10.61 -3.09 8.73
CA GLY A 29 10.38 -2.80 7.32
C GLY A 29 9.33 -3.73 6.71
N GLY A 30 9.34 -5.01 7.10
CA GLY A 30 8.33 -5.98 6.67
C GLY A 30 6.91 -5.64 7.11
N TRP A 31 6.75 -5.03 8.28
CA TRP A 31 5.45 -4.54 8.71
C TRP A 31 4.96 -3.44 7.75
N LEU A 32 5.83 -2.49 7.42
CA LEU A 32 5.48 -1.41 6.49
C LEU A 32 5.15 -1.98 5.10
N MET A 33 5.93 -2.94 4.62
CA MET A 33 5.66 -3.63 3.35
C MET A 33 4.29 -4.29 3.36
N SER A 34 3.90 -4.92 4.48
CA SER A 34 2.59 -5.57 4.57
C SER A 34 1.46 -4.55 4.50
N GLN A 35 1.61 -3.38 5.12
CA GLN A 35 0.61 -2.32 5.04
C GLN A 35 0.47 -1.81 3.61
N VAL A 36 1.59 -1.62 2.93
CA VAL A 36 1.60 -1.18 1.53
C VAL A 36 0.91 -2.21 0.63
N ASP A 37 1.19 -3.50 0.83
CA ASP A 37 0.56 -4.58 0.06
C ASP A 37 -0.95 -4.65 0.34
N ILE A 38 -1.36 -4.53 1.59
CA ILE A 38 -2.78 -4.50 1.94
C ILE A 38 -3.47 -3.33 1.23
N ALA A 39 -2.87 -2.14 1.27
CA ALA A 39 -3.43 -0.96 0.63
C ALA A 39 -3.62 -1.17 -0.88
N GLY A 40 -2.58 -1.67 -1.54
CA GLY A 40 -2.65 -1.96 -2.97
C GLY A 40 -3.68 -3.03 -3.30
N SER A 41 -3.77 -4.07 -2.47
CA SER A 41 -4.71 -5.17 -2.69
C SER A 41 -6.17 -4.74 -2.58
N ILE A 42 -6.47 -3.77 -1.72
CA ILE A 42 -7.83 -3.22 -1.60
C ILE A 42 -8.26 -2.60 -2.92
N ILE A 43 -7.40 -1.76 -3.49
CA ILE A 43 -7.70 -1.08 -4.76
C ILE A 43 -7.77 -2.08 -5.92
N ALA A 44 -6.83 -3.03 -5.94
CA ALA A 44 -6.79 -4.06 -6.97
C ALA A 44 -8.06 -4.92 -6.94
N ARG A 45 -8.47 -5.34 -5.74
CA ARG A 45 -9.67 -6.16 -5.55
C ARG A 45 -10.92 -5.44 -6.05
N ARG A 46 -11.05 -4.16 -5.74
CA ARG A 46 -12.18 -3.36 -6.19
C ARG A 46 -12.23 -3.28 -7.71
N ARG A 47 -11.09 -3.01 -8.33
CA ARG A 47 -11.02 -2.91 -9.80
C ARG A 47 -11.27 -4.26 -10.48
N ALA A 48 -10.73 -5.35 -9.92
CA ALA A 48 -10.88 -6.69 -10.48
C ALA A 48 -12.24 -7.32 -10.17
N GLN A 49 -13.03 -6.71 -9.29
CA GLN A 49 -14.31 -7.21 -8.84
C GLN A 49 -14.18 -8.64 -8.30
N GLY A 50 -13.18 -8.86 -7.48
CA GLY A 50 -12.95 -10.14 -6.86
C GLY A 50 -11.50 -10.37 -6.51
N ARG A 51 -11.17 -11.63 -6.32
CA ARG A 51 -9.89 -12.05 -5.76
C ARG A 51 -8.71 -11.66 -6.64
N THR A 52 -7.66 -11.16 -5.99
CA THR A 52 -6.37 -10.88 -6.62
C THR A 52 -5.25 -11.49 -5.78
N VAL A 53 -4.10 -11.71 -6.41
CA VAL A 53 -2.88 -12.13 -5.71
C VAL A 53 -1.75 -11.20 -6.07
N THR A 54 -0.88 -10.93 -5.11
CA THR A 54 0.32 -10.12 -5.31
C THR A 54 1.37 -11.00 -5.98
N VAL A 55 1.87 -10.58 -7.14
CA VAL A 55 2.88 -11.36 -7.87
C VAL A 55 4.23 -10.69 -7.94
N ALA A 56 4.29 -9.37 -7.72
CA ALA A 56 5.57 -8.65 -7.73
C ALA A 56 5.45 -7.36 -6.93
N VAL A 57 6.55 -6.99 -6.31
CA VAL A 57 6.70 -5.70 -5.65
C VAL A 57 7.97 -5.09 -6.23
N ASP A 58 7.81 -3.99 -6.95
CA ASP A 58 8.93 -3.33 -7.60
C ASP A 58 9.19 -1.97 -6.98
N SER A 59 10.43 -1.53 -7.04
CA SER A 59 10.82 -0.19 -6.61
C SER A 59 10.40 0.15 -5.19
N PHE A 60 10.40 -0.83 -4.28
CA PHE A 60 10.07 -0.56 -2.89
C PHE A 60 11.20 0.23 -2.24
N GLN A 61 10.88 1.46 -1.81
CA GLN A 61 11.87 2.38 -1.24
C GLN A 61 11.49 2.73 0.19
N PHE A 62 12.42 2.49 1.11
CA PHE A 62 12.30 2.95 2.50
C PHE A 62 12.96 4.32 2.58
N LYS A 63 12.16 5.38 2.63
CA LYS A 63 12.67 6.76 2.58
C LYS A 63 12.98 7.31 3.97
N LYS A 64 12.16 6.97 4.96
CA LYS A 64 12.29 7.44 6.34
C LYS A 64 11.85 6.33 7.29
N PRO A 65 12.42 6.28 8.50
CA PRO A 65 11.99 5.29 9.49
C PRO A 65 10.59 5.57 10.01
N VAL A 66 9.94 4.50 10.48
CA VAL A 66 8.62 4.57 11.13
C VAL A 66 8.82 4.21 12.60
N PHE A 67 8.18 4.96 13.49
CA PHE A 67 8.30 4.77 14.93
C PHE A 67 6.96 4.38 15.55
N VAL A 68 7.03 3.77 16.74
CA VAL A 68 5.83 3.45 17.52
C VAL A 68 5.01 4.72 17.73
N GLY A 69 3.71 4.62 17.50
CA GLY A 69 2.80 5.75 17.62
C GLY A 69 2.59 6.55 16.34
N ASP A 70 3.42 6.32 15.33
CA ASP A 70 3.20 6.97 14.03
C ASP A 70 1.89 6.48 13.42
N LEU A 71 1.09 7.41 12.92
CA LEU A 71 -0.11 7.08 12.15
C LEU A 71 0.27 6.98 10.69
N ILE A 72 0.12 5.80 10.12
CA ILE A 72 0.54 5.51 8.75
C ILE A 72 -0.67 5.54 7.84
N SER A 73 -0.60 6.40 6.82
CA SER A 73 -1.64 6.51 5.79
C SER A 73 -1.06 6.04 4.46
N CYS A 74 -1.69 5.04 3.86
CA CYS A 74 -1.28 4.49 2.57
C CYS A 74 -2.28 4.91 1.50
N TYR A 75 -1.77 5.55 0.46
CA TYR A 75 -2.55 6.05 -0.68
C TYR A 75 -2.17 5.21 -1.89
N ALA A 76 -3.18 4.72 -2.59
CA ALA A 76 -2.98 3.78 -3.69
C ALA A 76 -3.79 4.22 -4.91
N HIS A 77 -3.20 4.10 -6.09
CA HIS A 77 -3.92 4.29 -7.34
C HIS A 77 -3.37 3.36 -8.40
N ILE A 78 -4.23 2.99 -9.33
CA ILE A 78 -3.86 2.09 -10.42
C ILE A 78 -3.15 2.88 -11.49
N THR A 79 -1.97 2.39 -11.91
CA THR A 79 -1.18 3.02 -12.97
C THR A 79 -1.29 2.29 -14.29
N ARG A 80 -1.67 0.99 -14.27
CA ARG A 80 -1.78 0.19 -15.48
C ARG A 80 -2.77 -0.95 -15.25
N VAL A 81 -3.61 -1.21 -16.24
CA VAL A 81 -4.49 -2.38 -16.26
C VAL A 81 -4.21 -3.17 -17.52
N GLY A 82 -3.78 -4.43 -17.37
CA GLY A 82 -3.61 -5.35 -18.47
C GLY A 82 -4.79 -6.31 -18.57
N LYS A 83 -4.60 -7.41 -19.27
CA LYS A 83 -5.66 -8.40 -19.48
C LYS A 83 -6.04 -9.11 -18.17
N THR A 84 -5.03 -9.61 -17.44
CA THR A 84 -5.20 -10.35 -16.19
C THR A 84 -4.49 -9.71 -15.01
N SER A 85 -3.64 -8.72 -15.25
CA SER A 85 -2.82 -8.07 -14.23
C SER A 85 -3.03 -6.57 -14.20
N MET A 86 -2.66 -5.97 -13.09
CA MET A 86 -2.67 -4.52 -12.96
C MET A 86 -1.51 -4.09 -12.07
N THR A 87 -1.05 -2.86 -12.25
CA THR A 87 -0.03 -2.26 -11.40
C THR A 87 -0.67 -1.17 -10.55
N VAL A 88 -0.39 -1.20 -9.26
CA VAL A 88 -0.88 -0.22 -8.29
C VAL A 88 0.33 0.48 -7.70
N HIS A 89 0.31 1.81 -7.73
CA HIS A 89 1.33 2.63 -7.07
C HIS A 89 0.83 2.98 -5.67
N VAL A 90 1.64 2.72 -4.65
CA VAL A 90 1.28 2.99 -3.25
C VAL A 90 2.33 3.90 -2.64
N ARG A 91 1.87 4.96 -1.97
CA ARG A 91 2.72 5.83 -1.16
C ARG A 91 2.24 5.81 0.28
N ALA A 92 3.17 5.69 1.22
CA ALA A 92 2.84 5.68 2.63
C ALA A 92 3.45 6.90 3.32
N PHE A 93 2.67 7.53 4.18
CA PHE A 93 3.04 8.72 4.93
C PHE A 93 2.84 8.48 6.41
N ALA A 94 3.72 9.06 7.24
CA ALA A 94 3.62 8.99 8.69
C ALA A 94 3.27 10.36 9.26
N GLU A 95 2.33 10.38 10.19
CA GLU A 95 2.01 11.55 11.02
C GLU A 95 2.45 11.21 12.43
N ARG A 96 3.36 12.01 13.01
CA ARG A 96 3.96 11.71 14.31
C ARG A 96 3.17 12.32 15.45
N HIS A 97 3.04 11.53 16.51
CA HIS A 97 2.37 11.97 17.73
C HIS A 97 3.10 13.18 18.33
N GLY A 98 2.32 14.19 18.73
CA GLY A 98 2.88 15.39 19.35
C GLY A 98 3.52 16.38 18.38
N GLN A 99 3.57 16.06 17.11
CA GLN A 99 4.05 16.95 16.06
C GLN A 99 2.87 17.73 15.44
N SER A 100 3.17 18.73 14.64
CA SER A 100 2.16 19.33 13.79
C SER A 100 1.62 18.22 12.87
N HIS A 101 0.40 18.40 12.34
CA HIS A 101 -0.25 17.39 11.49
C HIS A 101 0.47 17.17 10.16
N GLU A 102 1.77 17.41 10.12
CA GLU A 102 2.60 17.22 8.95
C GLU A 102 2.78 15.75 8.67
N GLN A 103 2.59 15.35 7.41
CA GLN A 103 2.81 13.99 6.96
C GLN A 103 4.17 13.90 6.27
N ILE A 104 4.94 12.88 6.64
CA ILE A 104 6.27 12.63 6.10
C ILE A 104 6.19 11.36 5.26
N GLN A 105 6.58 11.43 4.00
CA GLN A 105 6.60 10.22 3.16
C GLN A 105 7.66 9.25 3.67
N VAL A 106 7.23 8.03 4.01
CA VAL A 106 8.13 7.01 4.56
C VAL A 106 8.47 5.93 3.56
N THR A 107 7.58 5.66 2.60
CA THR A 107 7.87 4.69 1.55
C THR A 107 6.99 4.89 0.31
N GLU A 108 7.39 4.27 -0.79
CA GLU A 108 6.56 4.09 -1.96
C GLU A 108 6.99 2.83 -2.71
N ALA A 109 6.05 2.27 -3.46
CA ALA A 109 6.31 1.05 -4.23
C ALA A 109 5.29 0.91 -5.36
N ASP A 110 5.68 0.11 -6.34
CA ASP A 110 4.78 -0.36 -7.39
C ASP A 110 4.54 -1.86 -7.19
N LEU A 111 3.29 -2.25 -7.12
CA LEU A 111 2.91 -3.64 -6.91
C LEU A 111 2.08 -4.14 -8.08
N THR A 112 2.36 -5.38 -8.48
CA THR A 112 1.61 -6.03 -9.55
C THR A 112 0.69 -7.09 -8.95
N TYR A 113 -0.58 -7.02 -9.31
CA TYR A 113 -1.62 -7.94 -8.87
C TYR A 113 -2.20 -8.65 -10.07
N VAL A 114 -2.52 -9.92 -9.90
CA VAL A 114 -3.19 -10.73 -10.92
C VAL A 114 -4.57 -11.12 -10.41
N ALA A 115 -5.60 -10.88 -11.23
CA ALA A 115 -6.94 -11.33 -10.93
C ALA A 115 -7.00 -12.86 -11.07
N VAL A 116 -7.58 -13.52 -10.08
CA VAL A 116 -7.65 -15.00 -10.06
C VAL A 116 -9.06 -15.47 -9.76
N ASP A 117 -9.36 -16.69 -10.19
CA ASP A 117 -10.60 -17.38 -9.85
C ASP A 117 -10.46 -18.14 -8.53
N GLU A 118 -11.49 -18.89 -8.15
CA GLU A 118 -11.49 -19.64 -6.89
C GLU A 118 -10.46 -20.77 -6.86
N GLN A 119 -10.00 -21.23 -8.02
CA GLN A 119 -8.93 -22.23 -8.14
C GLN A 119 -7.55 -21.58 -8.27
N ARG A 120 -7.45 -20.27 -8.05
CA ARG A 120 -6.21 -19.48 -8.14
C ARG A 120 -5.62 -19.43 -9.55
N ARG A 121 -6.44 -19.63 -10.56
CA ARG A 121 -6.02 -19.46 -11.95
C ARG A 121 -6.32 -18.03 -12.38
N SER A 122 -5.45 -17.46 -13.22
CA SER A 122 -5.64 -16.11 -13.72
C SER A 122 -6.97 -15.98 -14.49
N ARG A 123 -7.59 -14.83 -14.37
CA ARG A 123 -8.82 -14.51 -15.08
C ARG A 123 -8.75 -13.11 -15.64
N LYS A 124 -9.56 -12.84 -16.64
CA LYS A 124 -9.61 -11.52 -17.24
C LYS A 124 -10.19 -10.50 -16.26
N ILE A 125 -9.55 -9.33 -16.18
CA ILE A 125 -10.07 -8.21 -15.41
C ILE A 125 -11.30 -7.67 -16.13
N PRO A 126 -12.44 -7.50 -15.43
CA PRO A 126 -13.65 -6.97 -16.07
C PRO A 126 -13.44 -5.57 -16.62
N ALA A 127 -14.21 -5.22 -17.63
CA ALA A 127 -14.21 -3.86 -18.14
C ALA A 127 -14.69 -2.90 -17.05
N GLU A 128 -14.14 -1.70 -17.07
CA GLU A 128 -14.56 -0.66 -16.13
C GLU A 128 -15.98 -0.22 -16.45
N VAL A 129 -16.78 -0.09 -15.40
CA VAL A 129 -18.19 0.27 -15.54
C VAL A 129 -18.37 1.79 -15.51
#